data_e139cb341f1d8b9e5eb047e30c7e31dc
#
_entry.id   e139cb341f1d8b9e5eb047e30c7e31dc
#
_cell.length_a   1.000
_cell.length_b   1.000
_cell.length_c   1.000
_cell.angle_alpha   90.00
_cell.angle_beta   90.00
_cell.angle_gamma   90.00
#
_symmetry.space_group_name_H-M   'P 1'
#
loop_
_entity.id
_entity.type
_entity.pdbx_description
1 polymer ?
#
loop_
_entity_poly.entity_id
_entity_poly.type
_entity_poly.pdbx_seq_one_letter_code
_entity_poly.pdbx_strand_id
1 'polypeptide(L)'
;MLFFVERFFLMAKQEAITPLQGRPLALIIRDGWGYNPNPDEDKYNAAKRADTPTDDTLMADYPNCLIHTSGEDVGLPAGTMGNSEVGHQNIGAGRIVPQESVRISKLIADGSFFENAEFLKLIKFIKDNNGKMHLIGLCSDIGVHSLLKHLYGLLELAKRNDIKDVFIHALTDGRDSPPDSGAGYIADIEKKAKEIGVGKIATVMGRFYAMDRDSRWDRVQKAYECMRFGKGLKAADAAEAVAQSYEKEVTDEFIEPTSIVNSDSEPIAIVEDNDGVIFFNFRGDRPREITRAFVQPDFKEFNRATLPTIYYVCMTEYDATIPAPVAFPKPSKMQNILGAYWASMGLKQFRCAETEKYAHVTFFFNDYTEKPFKGEDRQIVPSPRIRTYDLKPEMSAYEVTDVVLERLDSDKYDVVVVNFANPDMVGHTGILSAAIKAAEAVDECVGKILDRVADLGGAALITADHGNFEKMIDGSPNKPHTAHTIGDVPLIMFDQRYKNRKLRKDGRLADVGPTLLEMMGLPQPKEMTGKSLLKE
;
A
#
# COMPACT_ATOMS: atom_id res chain seq x y z
N MET A 1 11.05 -62.42 0.64
CA MET A 1 10.90 -61.27 1.55
C MET A 1 12.19 -60.46 1.67
N LEU A 2 13.17 -60.61 0.79
CA LEU A 2 14.39 -59.83 0.71
C LEU A 2 14.47 -58.87 -0.52
N PHE A 3 13.52 -58.93 -1.43
CA PHE A 3 13.49 -58.11 -2.67
C PHE A 3 12.69 -56.81 -2.54
N PHE A 4 12.07 -56.56 -1.38
CA PHE A 4 11.24 -55.35 -1.14
C PHE A 4 11.95 -54.26 -0.32
N VAL A 5 13.09 -54.54 0.27
CA VAL A 5 13.82 -53.59 1.12
C VAL A 5 14.85 -52.75 0.34
N GLU A 6 15.34 -53.23 -0.80
CA GLU A 6 16.32 -52.50 -1.62
C GLU A 6 15.69 -51.41 -2.52
N ARG A 7 14.38 -51.44 -2.75
CA ARG A 7 13.69 -50.42 -3.54
C ARG A 7 13.34 -49.16 -2.76
N PHE A 8 13.43 -49.16 -1.43
CA PHE A 8 13.19 -48.00 -0.56
C PHE A 8 14.44 -47.17 -0.27
N PHE A 9 15.63 -47.67 -0.60
CA PHE A 9 16.92 -46.98 -0.42
C PHE A 9 17.44 -46.27 -1.68
N LEU A 10 16.69 -46.35 -2.79
CA LEU A 10 16.98 -45.61 -4.03
C LEU A 10 16.03 -44.41 -4.24
N MET A 11 15.37 -43.94 -3.21
CA MET A 11 14.87 -42.55 -3.20
C MET A 11 16.09 -41.66 -3.03
N ALA A 12 16.43 -40.96 -4.10
CA ALA A 12 17.55 -40.08 -4.29
C ALA A 12 18.03 -39.47 -2.95
N LYS A 13 19.27 -39.69 -2.57
CA LYS A 13 20.00 -38.72 -1.79
C LYS A 13 19.95 -37.41 -2.59
N GLN A 14 18.99 -36.59 -2.27
CA GLN A 14 19.07 -35.18 -2.62
C GLN A 14 20.35 -34.71 -1.94
N GLU A 15 21.38 -34.45 -2.73
CA GLU A 15 22.64 -33.91 -2.19
C GLU A 15 22.25 -32.64 -1.43
N ALA A 16 22.52 -32.61 -0.15
CA ALA A 16 22.31 -31.45 0.68
C ALA A 16 23.10 -30.28 0.05
N ILE A 17 22.38 -29.26 -0.42
CA ILE A 17 23.02 -28.14 -1.09
C ILE A 17 23.86 -27.40 -0.06
N THR A 18 25.11 -27.17 -0.38
CA THR A 18 26.03 -26.43 0.50
C THR A 18 25.55 -24.99 0.64
N PRO A 19 25.34 -24.48 1.85
CA PRO A 19 24.99 -23.07 2.06
C PRO A 19 25.97 -22.11 1.39
N LEU A 20 25.51 -20.92 1.04
CA LEU A 20 26.32 -19.87 0.42
C LEU A 20 27.22 -19.17 1.46
N GLN A 21 28.20 -19.90 2.03
CA GLN A 21 29.06 -19.36 3.08
C GLN A 21 30.20 -18.51 2.50
N GLY A 22 30.27 -17.24 2.96
CA GLY A 22 31.35 -16.30 2.59
C GLY A 22 31.35 -15.86 1.12
N ARG A 23 30.23 -15.95 0.43
CA ARG A 23 30.03 -15.53 -0.95
C ARG A 23 28.88 -14.54 -1.04
N PRO A 24 28.90 -13.51 -1.93
CA PRO A 24 27.85 -12.51 -1.98
C PRO A 24 26.54 -13.10 -2.52
N LEU A 25 25.43 -12.75 -1.86
CA LEU A 25 24.09 -12.92 -2.39
C LEU A 25 23.55 -11.56 -2.85
N ALA A 26 23.22 -11.43 -4.13
CA ALA A 26 22.60 -10.22 -4.66
C ALA A 26 21.07 -10.37 -4.77
N LEU A 27 20.30 -9.41 -4.26
CA LEU A 27 18.90 -9.20 -4.60
C LEU A 27 18.83 -8.04 -5.58
N ILE A 28 18.45 -8.32 -6.82
CA ILE A 28 18.32 -7.32 -7.89
C ILE A 28 16.84 -7.11 -8.16
N ILE A 29 16.35 -5.90 -7.90
CA ILE A 29 14.95 -5.50 -8.14
C ILE A 29 14.94 -4.61 -9.37
N ARG A 30 14.29 -5.07 -10.44
CA ARG A 30 14.02 -4.31 -11.67
C ARG A 30 12.65 -3.67 -11.52
N ASP A 31 12.61 -2.52 -10.87
CA ASP A 31 11.37 -1.83 -10.47
C ASP A 31 10.42 -1.65 -11.66
N GLY A 32 9.19 -2.13 -11.54
CA GLY A 32 8.19 -2.04 -12.61
C GLY A 32 8.37 -3.01 -13.79
N TRP A 33 9.26 -4.02 -13.70
CA TRP A 33 9.46 -5.03 -14.76
C TRP A 33 8.42 -6.14 -14.67
N GLY A 34 7.23 -5.91 -15.26
CA GLY A 34 6.12 -6.85 -15.25
C GLY A 34 6.15 -7.89 -16.35
N TYR A 35 5.22 -8.84 -16.27
CA TYR A 35 4.96 -9.85 -17.28
C TYR A 35 3.56 -9.68 -17.86
N ASN A 36 3.45 -9.58 -19.19
CA ASN A 36 2.18 -9.56 -19.90
C ASN A 36 1.96 -10.89 -20.63
N PRO A 37 0.94 -11.67 -20.27
CA PRO A 37 0.65 -12.96 -20.90
C PRO A 37 -0.05 -12.82 -22.28
N ASN A 38 -0.48 -11.63 -22.68
CA ASN A 38 -1.23 -11.40 -23.91
C ASN A 38 -0.30 -11.15 -25.10
N PRO A 39 -0.10 -12.10 -26.04
CA PRO A 39 0.79 -11.91 -27.19
C PRO A 39 0.29 -10.84 -28.17
N ASP A 40 -0.99 -10.50 -28.20
CA ASP A 40 -1.52 -9.43 -29.07
C ASP A 40 -1.02 -8.02 -28.60
N GLU A 41 -0.57 -7.91 -27.37
CA GLU A 41 -0.02 -6.71 -26.77
C GLU A 41 1.52 -6.64 -26.82
N ASP A 42 2.22 -7.68 -27.28
CA ASP A 42 3.69 -7.72 -27.35
C ASP A 42 4.28 -6.52 -28.10
N LYS A 43 3.58 -6.00 -29.11
CA LYS A 43 4.00 -4.80 -29.84
C LYS A 43 4.05 -3.53 -28.98
N TYR A 44 3.42 -3.53 -27.82
CA TYR A 44 3.37 -2.44 -26.85
C TYR A 44 4.05 -2.79 -25.52
N ASN A 45 4.67 -3.95 -25.45
CA ASN A 45 5.41 -4.43 -24.30
C ASN A 45 6.88 -4.07 -24.44
N ALA A 46 7.39 -3.16 -23.58
CA ALA A 46 8.77 -2.69 -23.69
C ALA A 46 9.79 -3.82 -23.45
N ALA A 47 9.54 -4.69 -22.47
CA ALA A 47 10.41 -5.84 -22.18
C ALA A 47 10.53 -6.80 -23.37
N LYS A 48 9.41 -7.05 -24.08
CA LYS A 48 9.38 -7.93 -25.27
C LYS A 48 9.99 -7.30 -26.52
N ARG A 49 10.07 -5.97 -26.57
CA ARG A 49 10.56 -5.22 -27.73
C ARG A 49 12.02 -4.83 -27.63
N ALA A 50 12.57 -4.87 -26.42
CA ALA A 50 13.95 -4.57 -26.11
C ALA A 50 14.88 -5.74 -26.49
N ASP A 51 16.12 -5.43 -26.82
CA ASP A 51 17.22 -6.40 -26.95
C ASP A 51 17.78 -6.67 -25.54
N THR A 52 17.39 -7.81 -24.96
CA THR A 52 17.69 -8.16 -23.56
C THR A 52 18.38 -9.51 -23.45
N PRO A 53 19.62 -9.66 -24.00
CA PRO A 53 20.32 -10.96 -24.05
C PRO A 53 20.60 -11.56 -22.68
N THR A 54 20.76 -10.74 -21.64
CA THR A 54 20.95 -11.22 -20.27
C THR A 54 19.66 -11.87 -19.76
N ASP A 55 18.51 -11.18 -19.87
CA ASP A 55 17.22 -11.71 -19.44
C ASP A 55 16.82 -12.97 -20.21
N ASP A 56 17.03 -12.97 -21.53
CA ASP A 56 16.78 -14.14 -22.38
C ASP A 56 17.58 -15.36 -21.93
N THR A 57 18.87 -15.17 -21.64
CA THR A 57 19.75 -16.25 -21.14
C THR A 57 19.28 -16.71 -19.75
N LEU A 58 18.95 -15.80 -18.86
CA LEU A 58 18.48 -16.12 -17.50
C LEU A 58 17.18 -16.91 -17.54
N MET A 59 16.21 -16.47 -18.35
CA MET A 59 14.92 -17.15 -18.50
C MET A 59 15.04 -18.54 -19.13
N ALA A 60 16.00 -18.73 -20.04
CA ALA A 60 16.24 -20.01 -20.71
C ALA A 60 17.01 -21.01 -19.82
N ASP A 61 18.03 -20.55 -19.10
CA ASP A 61 19.04 -21.40 -18.49
C ASP A 61 18.88 -21.58 -16.96
N TYR A 62 18.14 -20.69 -16.28
CA TYR A 62 18.06 -20.68 -14.84
C TYR A 62 16.62 -20.92 -14.34
N PRO A 63 16.45 -21.46 -13.11
CA PRO A 63 15.14 -21.61 -12.51
C PRO A 63 14.43 -20.27 -12.41
N ASN A 64 13.22 -20.23 -12.93
CA ASN A 64 12.39 -19.03 -12.89
C ASN A 64 10.92 -19.38 -12.65
N CYS A 65 10.16 -18.40 -12.22
CA CYS A 65 8.72 -18.46 -12.07
C CYS A 65 8.13 -17.04 -12.11
N LEU A 66 6.81 -16.96 -12.24
CA LEU A 66 6.09 -15.72 -12.02
C LEU A 66 5.63 -15.66 -10.57
N ILE A 67 5.64 -14.46 -9.98
CA ILE A 67 5.16 -14.19 -8.63
C ILE A 67 4.14 -13.05 -8.64
N HIS A 68 3.14 -13.15 -7.74
CA HIS A 68 2.07 -12.17 -7.60
C HIS A 68 2.55 -10.90 -6.89
N THR A 69 2.18 -9.73 -7.43
CA THR A 69 2.63 -8.42 -6.94
C THR A 69 1.48 -7.45 -6.69
N SER A 70 0.22 -7.89 -6.76
CA SER A 70 -0.96 -7.03 -6.69
C SER A 70 -2.02 -7.59 -5.76
N GLY A 71 -3.02 -6.78 -5.43
CA GLY A 71 -4.17 -7.20 -4.65
C GLY A 71 -3.83 -7.82 -3.29
N GLU A 72 -4.60 -8.82 -2.87
CA GLU A 72 -4.48 -9.43 -1.55
C GLU A 72 -3.14 -10.16 -1.33
N ASP A 73 -2.46 -10.56 -2.40
CA ASP A 73 -1.15 -11.22 -2.34
C ASP A 73 -0.02 -10.31 -1.84
N VAL A 74 -0.26 -9.01 -1.83
CA VAL A 74 0.67 -8.01 -1.26
C VAL A 74 0.02 -7.17 -0.16
N GLY A 75 -1.17 -7.56 0.30
CA GLY A 75 -1.88 -6.86 1.38
C GLY A 75 -2.66 -5.61 0.93
N LEU A 76 -2.96 -5.50 -0.36
CA LEU A 76 -3.84 -4.48 -0.95
C LEU A 76 -5.25 -5.04 -1.16
N PRO A 77 -6.28 -4.21 -1.39
CA PRO A 77 -7.59 -4.69 -1.81
C PRO A 77 -7.52 -5.50 -3.10
N ALA A 78 -8.43 -6.48 -3.28
CA ALA A 78 -8.54 -7.27 -4.50
C ALA A 78 -8.64 -6.35 -5.75
N GLY A 79 -7.90 -6.67 -6.81
CA GLY A 79 -7.89 -5.90 -8.05
C GLY A 79 -7.10 -4.57 -8.00
N THR A 80 -6.43 -4.26 -6.89
CA THR A 80 -5.58 -3.08 -6.76
C THR A 80 -4.17 -3.40 -7.26
N MET A 81 -3.61 -2.53 -8.10
CA MET A 81 -2.22 -2.61 -8.58
C MET A 81 -1.23 -2.55 -7.41
N GLY A 82 -0.11 -3.29 -7.52
CA GLY A 82 1.03 -3.12 -6.66
C GLY A 82 1.70 -1.75 -6.82
N ASN A 83 2.61 -1.45 -5.91
CA ASN A 83 3.45 -0.26 -5.96
C ASN A 83 4.77 -0.51 -5.22
N SER A 84 5.76 0.35 -5.45
CA SER A 84 7.11 0.13 -4.93
C SER A 84 7.17 0.12 -3.41
N GLU A 85 6.37 0.94 -2.70
CA GLU A 85 6.34 0.96 -1.23
C GLU A 85 5.90 -0.39 -0.68
N VAL A 86 4.75 -0.87 -1.14
CA VAL A 86 4.16 -2.15 -0.72
C VAL A 86 5.03 -3.33 -1.16
N GLY A 87 5.54 -3.30 -2.39
CA GLY A 87 6.38 -4.37 -2.93
C GLY A 87 7.66 -4.57 -2.12
N HIS A 88 8.42 -3.49 -1.89
CA HIS A 88 9.65 -3.56 -1.11
C HIS A 88 9.40 -3.91 0.36
N GLN A 89 8.28 -3.45 0.94
CA GLN A 89 7.90 -3.81 2.30
C GLN A 89 7.60 -5.32 2.42
N ASN A 90 6.88 -5.90 1.48
CA ASN A 90 6.58 -7.34 1.48
C ASN A 90 7.85 -8.19 1.30
N ILE A 91 8.75 -7.79 0.38
CA ILE A 91 10.06 -8.45 0.18
C ILE A 91 10.87 -8.39 1.48
N GLY A 92 11.05 -7.20 2.04
CA GLY A 92 11.83 -7.00 3.26
C GLY A 92 11.25 -7.69 4.48
N ALA A 93 9.93 -7.78 4.58
CA ALA A 93 9.23 -8.42 5.69
C ALA A 93 9.18 -9.96 5.59
N GLY A 94 9.31 -10.54 4.39
CA GLY A 94 9.13 -11.97 4.16
C GLY A 94 7.71 -12.47 4.52
N ARG A 95 6.73 -11.58 4.44
CA ARG A 95 5.31 -11.83 4.75
C ARG A 95 4.40 -10.85 4.03
N ILE A 96 3.14 -11.22 3.82
CA ILE A 96 2.14 -10.26 3.36
C ILE A 96 1.94 -9.21 4.44
N VAL A 97 2.09 -7.93 4.08
CA VAL A 97 1.88 -6.79 4.98
C VAL A 97 0.56 -6.10 4.62
N PRO A 98 -0.54 -6.41 5.33
CA PRO A 98 -1.83 -5.82 5.01
C PRO A 98 -1.81 -4.31 5.22
N GLN A 99 -2.24 -3.57 4.21
CA GLN A 99 -2.50 -2.14 4.36
C GLN A 99 -3.71 -1.91 5.30
N GLU A 100 -3.80 -0.72 5.89
CA GLU A 100 -4.83 -0.40 6.89
C GLU A 100 -6.24 -0.71 6.40
N SER A 101 -6.56 -0.38 5.15
CA SER A 101 -7.87 -0.68 4.54
C SER A 101 -8.18 -2.17 4.52
N VAL A 102 -7.20 -3.01 4.20
CA VAL A 102 -7.34 -4.47 4.16
C VAL A 102 -7.40 -5.04 5.57
N ARG A 103 -6.56 -4.53 6.48
CA ARG A 103 -6.55 -4.94 7.88
C ARG A 103 -7.92 -4.74 8.52
N ILE A 104 -8.48 -3.53 8.43
CA ILE A 104 -9.80 -3.22 8.98
C ILE A 104 -10.90 -4.06 8.31
N SER A 105 -10.81 -4.23 6.99
CA SER A 105 -11.78 -5.05 6.24
C SER A 105 -11.79 -6.52 6.67
N LYS A 106 -10.62 -7.10 6.95
CA LYS A 106 -10.50 -8.47 7.47
C LYS A 106 -11.11 -8.59 8.87
N LEU A 107 -10.87 -7.60 9.75
CA LEU A 107 -11.47 -7.57 11.08
C LEU A 107 -13.01 -7.46 11.04
N ILE A 108 -13.56 -6.77 10.03
CA ILE A 108 -15.03 -6.76 9.81
C ILE A 108 -15.52 -8.14 9.37
N ALA A 109 -14.80 -8.79 8.45
CA ALA A 109 -15.19 -10.07 7.89
C ALA A 109 -15.11 -11.22 8.91
N ASP A 110 -14.11 -11.22 9.80
CA ASP A 110 -13.95 -12.24 10.85
C ASP A 110 -14.71 -11.92 12.15
N GLY A 111 -15.29 -10.71 12.25
CA GLY A 111 -16.11 -10.28 13.38
C GLY A 111 -15.36 -9.60 14.52
N SER A 112 -14.04 -9.63 14.56
CA SER A 112 -13.23 -9.01 15.63
C SER A 112 -13.30 -7.48 15.64
N PHE A 113 -13.69 -6.86 14.53
CA PHE A 113 -14.02 -5.43 14.46
C PHE A 113 -15.06 -5.01 15.52
N PHE A 114 -16.07 -5.85 15.74
CA PHE A 114 -17.18 -5.59 16.65
C PHE A 114 -16.82 -5.75 18.13
N GLU A 115 -15.65 -6.31 18.41
CA GLU A 115 -15.08 -6.48 19.74
C GLU A 115 -14.02 -5.43 20.07
N ASN A 116 -13.82 -4.43 19.19
CA ASN A 116 -12.82 -3.39 19.40
C ASN A 116 -13.11 -2.60 20.69
N ALA A 117 -12.10 -2.56 21.58
CA ALA A 117 -12.25 -2.00 22.91
C ALA A 117 -12.65 -0.51 22.91
N GLU A 118 -12.14 0.30 21.97
CA GLU A 118 -12.45 1.73 21.91
C GLU A 118 -13.86 1.98 21.37
N PHE A 119 -14.35 1.16 20.45
CA PHE A 119 -15.74 1.22 20.01
C PHE A 119 -16.70 0.80 21.13
N LEU A 120 -16.38 -0.23 21.90
CA LEU A 120 -17.20 -0.65 23.02
C LEU A 120 -17.24 0.39 24.15
N LYS A 121 -16.13 1.10 24.40
CA LYS A 121 -16.11 2.24 25.34
C LYS A 121 -16.98 3.40 24.85
N LEU A 122 -16.92 3.73 23.55
CA LEU A 122 -17.78 4.75 22.95
C LEU A 122 -19.26 4.37 23.09
N ILE A 123 -19.61 3.12 22.79
CA ILE A 123 -20.98 2.62 22.93
C ILE A 123 -21.47 2.71 24.38
N LYS A 124 -20.60 2.31 25.32
CA LYS A 124 -20.92 2.45 26.75
C LYS A 124 -21.14 3.91 27.13
N PHE A 125 -20.28 4.82 26.68
CA PHE A 125 -20.41 6.26 26.94
C PHE A 125 -21.74 6.80 26.42
N ILE A 126 -22.13 6.48 25.17
CA ILE A 126 -23.42 6.87 24.58
C ILE A 126 -24.60 6.36 25.44
N LYS A 127 -24.58 5.08 25.83
CA LYS A 127 -25.66 4.47 26.63
C LYS A 127 -25.78 5.09 28.00
N ASP A 128 -24.66 5.32 28.69
CA ASP A 128 -24.63 5.89 30.04
C ASP A 128 -25.14 7.35 30.05
N ASN A 129 -25.04 8.06 28.93
CA ASN A 129 -25.38 9.49 28.84
C ASN A 129 -26.60 9.80 27.93
N ASN A 130 -27.28 8.79 27.39
CA ASN A 130 -28.34 8.94 26.37
C ASN A 130 -27.92 9.79 25.16
N GLY A 131 -26.68 9.65 24.76
CA GLY A 131 -26.12 10.37 23.61
C GLY A 131 -26.42 9.69 22.27
N LYS A 132 -26.04 10.34 21.19
CA LYS A 132 -26.14 9.88 19.80
C LYS A 132 -24.79 9.36 19.32
N MET A 133 -24.80 8.58 18.25
CA MET A 133 -23.58 8.17 17.52
C MET A 133 -23.45 8.99 16.23
N HIS A 134 -22.31 9.62 16.04
CA HIS A 134 -21.97 10.35 14.83
C HIS A 134 -20.83 9.68 14.09
N LEU A 135 -21.00 9.42 12.79
CA LEU A 135 -20.03 8.78 11.90
C LEU A 135 -19.58 9.80 10.86
N ILE A 136 -18.33 10.21 10.90
CA ILE A 136 -17.75 11.20 9.97
C ILE A 136 -16.78 10.49 9.06
N GLY A 137 -16.79 10.76 7.76
CA GLY A 137 -15.76 10.25 6.86
C GLY A 137 -16.09 10.40 5.38
N LEU A 138 -15.07 10.14 4.56
CA LEU A 138 -15.17 10.23 3.11
C LEU A 138 -16.01 9.07 2.57
N CYS A 139 -17.02 9.41 1.78
CA CYS A 139 -17.99 8.47 1.24
C CYS A 139 -17.63 8.11 -0.21
N SER A 140 -16.66 7.21 -0.37
CA SER A 140 -16.29 6.59 -1.65
C SER A 140 -15.69 5.19 -1.43
N ASP A 141 -15.68 4.36 -2.48
CA ASP A 141 -15.07 3.02 -2.46
C ASP A 141 -13.71 2.95 -3.16
N ILE A 142 -13.14 4.09 -3.50
CA ILE A 142 -11.82 4.16 -4.15
C ILE A 142 -10.70 3.63 -3.22
N GLY A 143 -10.89 3.75 -1.89
CA GLY A 143 -9.98 3.14 -0.92
C GLY A 143 -8.70 3.92 -0.65
N VAL A 144 -8.63 5.22 -1.01
CA VAL A 144 -7.48 6.08 -0.70
C VAL A 144 -7.51 6.58 0.76
N HIS A 145 -8.67 6.99 1.27
CA HIS A 145 -8.83 7.54 2.61
C HIS A 145 -9.77 6.74 3.50
N SER A 146 -10.78 6.12 2.91
CA SER A 146 -11.87 5.40 3.55
C SER A 146 -12.44 4.35 2.62
N LEU A 147 -13.35 3.53 3.14
CA LEU A 147 -14.17 2.60 2.36
C LEU A 147 -15.59 2.58 2.93
N LEU A 148 -16.62 2.56 2.08
CA LEU A 148 -18.02 2.47 2.51
C LEU A 148 -18.28 1.19 3.33
N LYS A 149 -17.61 0.09 3.04
CA LYS A 149 -17.74 -1.14 3.85
C LYS A 149 -17.32 -0.94 5.31
N HIS A 150 -16.42 0.00 5.62
CA HIS A 150 -16.06 0.33 7.00
C HIS A 150 -17.19 1.13 7.67
N LEU A 151 -17.81 2.07 6.97
CA LEU A 151 -19.03 2.74 7.44
C LEU A 151 -20.14 1.72 7.70
N TYR A 152 -20.36 0.77 6.79
CA TYR A 152 -21.38 -0.28 6.98
C TYR A 152 -21.07 -1.18 8.16
N GLY A 153 -19.80 -1.48 8.42
CA GLY A 153 -19.35 -2.16 9.65
C GLY A 153 -19.71 -1.37 10.91
N LEU A 154 -19.58 -0.05 10.92
CA LEU A 154 -19.96 0.80 12.06
C LEU A 154 -21.48 0.87 12.25
N LEU A 155 -22.26 0.91 11.18
CA LEU A 155 -23.71 0.79 11.27
C LEU A 155 -24.15 -0.55 11.87
N GLU A 156 -23.53 -1.64 11.42
CA GLU A 156 -23.78 -2.97 11.99
C GLU A 156 -23.34 -3.06 13.47
N LEU A 157 -22.23 -2.43 13.84
CA LEU A 157 -21.78 -2.30 15.24
C LEU A 157 -22.85 -1.59 16.10
N ALA A 158 -23.38 -0.48 15.60
CA ALA A 158 -24.43 0.26 16.28
C ALA A 158 -25.70 -0.59 16.48
N LYS A 159 -26.15 -1.29 15.42
CA LYS A 159 -27.29 -2.21 15.47
C LYS A 159 -27.10 -3.33 16.49
N ARG A 160 -25.94 -4.01 16.47
CA ARG A 160 -25.61 -5.08 17.42
C ARG A 160 -25.65 -4.64 18.88
N ASN A 161 -25.43 -3.35 19.09
CA ASN A 161 -25.41 -2.75 20.41
C ASN A 161 -26.67 -1.93 20.74
N ASP A 162 -27.76 -2.05 19.98
CA ASP A 162 -29.03 -1.36 20.17
C ASP A 162 -28.93 0.19 20.20
N ILE A 163 -27.92 0.77 19.53
CA ILE A 163 -27.84 2.22 19.33
C ILE A 163 -28.77 2.60 18.16
N LYS A 164 -29.80 3.39 18.44
CA LYS A 164 -30.83 3.75 17.44
C LYS A 164 -30.54 5.10 16.77
N ASP A 165 -30.00 6.04 17.54
CA ASP A 165 -29.71 7.39 17.08
C ASP A 165 -28.29 7.45 16.52
N VAL A 166 -28.17 7.08 15.22
CA VAL A 166 -26.90 7.06 14.48
C VAL A 166 -27.02 8.01 13.30
N PHE A 167 -26.06 8.95 13.24
CA PHE A 167 -26.06 10.01 12.23
C PHE A 167 -24.73 10.01 11.47
N ILE A 168 -24.83 10.16 10.14
CA ILE A 168 -23.70 10.14 9.22
C ILE A 168 -23.44 11.56 8.74
N HIS A 169 -22.21 12.02 8.88
CA HIS A 169 -21.73 13.25 8.26
C HIS A 169 -20.92 12.83 7.01
N ALA A 170 -21.61 12.83 5.87
CA ALA A 170 -21.08 12.33 4.63
C ALA A 170 -20.16 13.37 3.97
N LEU A 171 -18.89 13.01 3.79
CA LEU A 171 -17.93 13.80 3.02
C LEU A 171 -17.86 13.25 1.60
N THR A 172 -18.15 14.06 0.60
CA THR A 172 -18.08 13.68 -0.82
C THR A 172 -16.66 13.83 -1.36
N ASP A 173 -16.26 12.99 -2.32
CA ASP A 173 -14.88 12.89 -2.81
C ASP A 173 -14.60 13.81 -4.01
N GLY A 174 -14.88 13.36 -5.23
CA GLY A 174 -14.69 14.13 -6.46
C GLY A 174 -13.23 14.46 -6.83
N ARG A 175 -12.26 13.93 -6.08
CA ARG A 175 -10.82 14.10 -6.34
C ARG A 175 -10.16 12.77 -6.64
N ASP A 176 -10.37 11.77 -5.80
CA ASP A 176 -9.89 10.40 -6.01
C ASP A 176 -10.93 9.56 -6.75
N SER A 177 -12.19 10.01 -6.77
CA SER A 177 -13.31 9.48 -7.56
C SER A 177 -13.76 10.47 -8.64
N PRO A 178 -14.57 10.04 -9.64
CA PRO A 178 -15.18 10.96 -10.60
C PRO A 178 -15.92 12.10 -9.91
N PRO A 179 -15.90 13.32 -10.48
CA PRO A 179 -16.36 14.55 -9.80
C PRO A 179 -17.86 14.63 -9.51
N ASP A 180 -18.65 13.71 -10.06
CA ASP A 180 -20.11 13.62 -9.97
C ASP A 180 -20.60 12.25 -9.45
N SER A 181 -19.71 11.46 -8.86
CA SER A 181 -20.01 10.12 -8.33
C SER A 181 -20.72 10.13 -6.96
N GLY A 182 -20.69 11.26 -6.26
CA GLY A 182 -21.21 11.40 -4.89
C GLY A 182 -22.69 11.07 -4.75
N ALA A 183 -23.51 11.42 -5.74
CA ALA A 183 -24.94 11.07 -5.73
C ALA A 183 -25.16 9.54 -5.64
N GLY A 184 -24.36 8.74 -6.36
CA GLY A 184 -24.40 7.29 -6.31
C GLY A 184 -24.00 6.74 -4.93
N TYR A 185 -22.90 7.24 -4.36
CA TYR A 185 -22.45 6.83 -3.03
C TYR A 185 -23.44 7.20 -1.93
N ILE A 186 -24.08 8.37 -1.99
CA ILE A 186 -25.12 8.78 -1.04
C ILE A 186 -26.33 7.82 -1.12
N ALA A 187 -26.79 7.50 -2.32
CA ALA A 187 -27.88 6.53 -2.52
C ALA A 187 -27.54 5.14 -1.97
N ASP A 188 -26.31 4.67 -2.18
CA ASP A 188 -25.84 3.38 -1.65
C ASP A 188 -25.79 3.38 -0.12
N ILE A 189 -25.35 4.48 0.52
CA ILE A 189 -25.35 4.62 1.97
C ILE A 189 -26.77 4.58 2.52
N GLU A 190 -27.71 5.34 1.95
CA GLU A 190 -29.12 5.36 2.39
C GLU A 190 -29.78 3.99 2.25
N LYS A 191 -29.56 3.34 1.10
CA LYS A 191 -30.03 1.97 0.87
C LYS A 191 -29.49 1.01 1.92
N LYS A 192 -28.17 1.06 2.19
CA LYS A 192 -27.52 0.18 3.15
C LYS A 192 -27.94 0.44 4.59
N ALA A 193 -28.07 1.72 4.98
CA ALA A 193 -28.58 2.11 6.29
C ALA A 193 -30.02 1.57 6.51
N LYS A 194 -30.86 1.65 5.49
CA LYS A 194 -32.22 1.08 5.51
C LYS A 194 -32.22 -0.46 5.63
N GLU A 195 -31.34 -1.15 4.91
CA GLU A 195 -31.19 -2.61 5.00
C GLU A 195 -30.72 -3.03 6.40
N ILE A 196 -29.76 -2.34 6.97
CA ILE A 196 -29.25 -2.59 8.32
C ILE A 196 -30.32 -2.21 9.37
N GLY A 197 -31.09 -1.17 9.09
CA GLY A 197 -32.17 -0.67 9.97
C GLY A 197 -31.72 0.43 10.94
N VAL A 198 -30.56 1.04 10.73
CA VAL A 198 -30.00 2.12 11.53
C VAL A 198 -29.11 3.03 10.70
N GLY A 199 -29.08 4.32 11.03
CA GLY A 199 -28.28 5.34 10.39
C GLY A 199 -29.10 6.30 9.51
N LYS A 200 -28.82 7.59 9.60
CA LYS A 200 -29.40 8.68 8.76
C LYS A 200 -28.28 9.65 8.42
N ILE A 201 -28.25 10.14 7.20
CA ILE A 201 -27.30 11.19 6.83
C ILE A 201 -27.78 12.51 7.41
N ALA A 202 -26.98 13.14 8.27
CA ALA A 202 -27.30 14.40 8.92
C ALA A 202 -26.68 15.62 8.22
N THR A 203 -25.53 15.44 7.58
CA THR A 203 -24.89 16.51 6.77
C THR A 203 -24.23 15.92 5.52
N VAL A 204 -24.17 16.73 4.46
CA VAL A 204 -23.40 16.44 3.24
C VAL A 204 -22.47 17.62 2.99
N MET A 205 -21.19 17.34 2.69
CA MET A 205 -20.22 18.37 2.32
C MET A 205 -19.04 17.78 1.55
N GLY A 206 -18.44 18.55 0.66
CA GLY A 206 -17.25 18.16 -0.06
C GLY A 206 -16.02 18.07 0.85
N ARG A 207 -15.10 17.17 0.49
CA ARG A 207 -13.81 16.97 1.19
C ARG A 207 -12.96 18.24 1.27
N PHE A 208 -13.20 19.21 0.39
CA PHE A 208 -12.54 20.52 0.40
C PHE A 208 -12.67 21.24 1.73
N TYR A 209 -13.78 21.04 2.46
CA TYR A 209 -14.04 21.67 3.74
C TYR A 209 -13.56 20.86 4.94
N ALA A 210 -13.95 19.59 5.02
CA ALA A 210 -13.70 18.77 6.21
C ALA A 210 -12.39 17.98 6.15
N MET A 211 -11.70 17.97 5.00
CA MET A 211 -10.46 17.22 4.79
C MET A 211 -9.31 18.12 4.29
N ASP A 212 -9.29 19.37 4.72
CA ASP A 212 -8.12 20.24 4.51
C ASP A 212 -6.89 19.71 5.27
N ARG A 213 -5.69 20.01 4.76
CA ARG A 213 -4.41 19.66 5.39
C ARG A 213 -3.37 20.78 5.27
N ASP A 214 -3.79 21.93 4.79
CA ASP A 214 -2.93 23.07 4.50
C ASP A 214 -3.24 24.27 5.41
N SER A 215 -3.88 23.99 6.59
CA SER A 215 -4.26 24.97 7.60
C SER A 215 -5.22 26.07 7.07
N ARG A 216 -6.11 25.67 6.16
CA ARG A 216 -7.20 26.53 5.68
C ARG A 216 -8.37 26.48 6.65
N TRP A 217 -8.16 27.05 7.82
CA TRP A 217 -9.10 26.97 8.94
C TRP A 217 -10.47 27.58 8.66
N ASP A 218 -10.57 28.51 7.72
CA ASP A 218 -11.84 29.05 7.21
C ASP A 218 -12.74 27.97 6.57
N ARG A 219 -12.15 26.96 5.94
CA ARG A 219 -12.87 25.80 5.37
C ARG A 219 -13.28 24.83 6.47
N VAL A 220 -12.32 24.47 7.34
CA VAL A 220 -12.53 23.55 8.46
C VAL A 220 -13.61 24.09 9.40
N GLN A 221 -13.62 25.40 9.66
CA GLN A 221 -14.63 26.06 10.49
C GLN A 221 -16.05 25.87 9.92
N LYS A 222 -16.25 26.03 8.62
CA LYS A 222 -17.57 25.82 7.98
C LYS A 222 -18.07 24.38 8.18
N ALA A 223 -17.17 23.38 7.97
CA ALA A 223 -17.49 21.98 8.21
C ALA A 223 -17.84 21.71 9.69
N TYR A 224 -17.00 22.21 10.60
CA TYR A 224 -17.23 22.10 12.05
C TYR A 224 -18.57 22.72 12.46
N GLU A 225 -18.83 23.96 12.03
CA GLU A 225 -20.07 24.67 12.36
C GLU A 225 -21.31 23.99 11.80
N CYS A 226 -21.21 23.37 10.63
CA CYS A 226 -22.32 22.59 10.06
C CYS A 226 -22.60 21.35 10.94
N MET A 227 -21.61 20.58 11.30
CA MET A 227 -21.76 19.38 12.13
C MET A 227 -22.14 19.70 13.58
N ARG A 228 -21.64 20.81 14.14
CA ARG A 228 -21.82 21.16 15.57
C ARG A 228 -23.05 22.03 15.83
N PHE A 229 -23.44 22.86 14.88
CA PHE A 229 -24.49 23.87 15.08
C PHE A 229 -25.56 23.88 13.95
N GLY A 230 -25.47 22.98 12.98
CA GLY A 230 -26.39 22.95 11.82
C GLY A 230 -26.28 24.16 10.90
N LYS A 231 -25.16 24.93 11.00
CA LYS A 231 -24.95 26.09 10.15
C LYS A 231 -24.53 25.66 8.74
N GLY A 232 -24.98 26.37 7.73
CA GLY A 232 -24.68 26.09 6.33
C GLY A 232 -25.92 26.11 5.46
N LEU A 233 -25.83 25.48 4.29
CA LEU A 233 -26.99 25.27 3.43
C LEU A 233 -27.94 24.27 4.09
N LYS A 234 -29.17 24.21 3.64
CA LYS A 234 -30.22 23.30 4.14
C LYS A 234 -30.83 22.50 3.00
N ALA A 235 -31.10 21.23 3.25
CA ALA A 235 -31.80 20.34 2.33
C ALA A 235 -32.72 19.39 3.13
N ALA A 236 -33.80 18.92 2.52
CA ALA A 236 -34.72 17.98 3.19
C ALA A 236 -34.13 16.57 3.29
N ASP A 237 -33.24 16.19 2.36
CA ASP A 237 -32.50 14.91 2.39
C ASP A 237 -31.12 15.05 1.73
N ALA A 238 -30.33 13.99 1.79
CA ALA A 238 -28.97 14.01 1.29
C ALA A 238 -28.91 14.02 -0.25
N ALA A 239 -29.86 13.40 -0.92
CA ALA A 239 -29.95 13.41 -2.38
C ALA A 239 -30.23 14.83 -2.90
N GLU A 240 -31.16 15.56 -2.24
CA GLU A 240 -31.44 16.97 -2.55
C GLU A 240 -30.19 17.84 -2.32
N ALA A 241 -29.45 17.63 -1.23
CA ALA A 241 -28.21 18.39 -0.96
C ALA A 241 -27.18 18.28 -2.10
N VAL A 242 -26.99 17.08 -2.65
CA VAL A 242 -26.10 16.85 -3.79
C VAL A 242 -26.67 17.44 -5.06
N ALA A 243 -27.99 17.25 -5.34
CA ALA A 243 -28.63 17.76 -6.54
C ALA A 243 -28.59 19.31 -6.61
N GLN A 244 -28.87 20.00 -5.50
CA GLN A 244 -28.78 21.46 -5.41
C GLN A 244 -27.36 21.99 -5.70
N SER A 245 -26.33 21.22 -5.38
CA SER A 245 -24.93 21.56 -5.68
C SER A 245 -24.63 21.39 -7.17
N TYR A 246 -25.05 20.27 -7.76
CA TYR A 246 -24.84 19.99 -9.19
C TYR A 246 -25.59 20.95 -10.09
N GLU A 247 -26.79 21.39 -9.70
CA GLU A 247 -27.53 22.44 -10.41
C GLU A 247 -26.78 23.77 -10.49
N LYS A 248 -25.86 24.03 -9.56
CA LYS A 248 -24.96 25.18 -9.53
C LYS A 248 -23.60 24.90 -10.17
N GLU A 249 -23.43 23.78 -10.87
CA GLU A 249 -22.16 23.31 -11.45
C GLU A 249 -21.05 23.10 -10.42
N VAL A 250 -21.41 22.89 -9.14
CA VAL A 250 -20.49 22.60 -8.05
C VAL A 250 -20.44 21.08 -7.84
N THR A 251 -19.28 20.48 -8.13
CA THR A 251 -19.04 19.04 -8.07
C THR A 251 -18.71 18.57 -6.65
N ASP A 252 -18.62 17.25 -6.46
CA ASP A 252 -18.48 16.55 -5.19
C ASP A 252 -17.44 17.16 -4.24
N GLU A 253 -16.24 17.43 -4.75
CA GLU A 253 -15.14 17.95 -3.91
C GLU A 253 -15.52 19.25 -3.19
N PHE A 254 -16.35 20.08 -3.82
CA PHE A 254 -16.64 21.45 -3.42
C PHE A 254 -18.06 21.65 -2.89
N ILE A 255 -18.85 20.59 -2.70
CA ILE A 255 -20.20 20.71 -2.13
C ILE A 255 -20.12 21.48 -0.81
N GLU A 256 -20.84 22.61 -0.73
CA GLU A 256 -20.84 23.42 0.49
C GLU A 256 -21.48 22.67 1.66
N PRO A 257 -20.98 22.87 2.90
CA PRO A 257 -21.56 22.25 4.08
C PRO A 257 -23.06 22.45 4.17
N THR A 258 -23.82 21.37 4.03
CA THR A 258 -25.26 21.32 3.97
C THR A 258 -25.81 20.47 5.10
N SER A 259 -26.68 21.04 5.94
CA SER A 259 -27.37 20.35 7.01
C SER A 259 -28.69 19.77 6.50
N ILE A 260 -28.96 18.52 6.80
CA ILE A 260 -30.25 17.90 6.53
C ILE A 260 -31.21 18.29 7.63
N VAL A 261 -32.39 18.80 7.21
CA VAL A 261 -33.38 19.40 8.12
C VAL A 261 -34.70 18.66 8.07
N ASN A 262 -35.47 18.77 9.18
CA ASN A 262 -36.83 18.29 9.27
C ASN A 262 -37.83 19.30 8.68
N SER A 263 -39.12 19.03 8.76
CA SER A 263 -40.20 19.91 8.27
C SER A 263 -40.21 21.31 8.90
N ASP A 264 -39.62 21.45 10.09
CA ASP A 264 -39.56 22.73 10.82
C ASP A 264 -38.26 23.50 10.50
N SER A 265 -37.50 23.01 9.51
CA SER A 265 -36.18 23.55 9.10
C SER A 265 -35.09 23.46 10.18
N GLU A 266 -35.28 22.60 11.17
CA GLU A 266 -34.28 22.30 12.20
C GLU A 266 -33.40 21.13 11.77
N PRO A 267 -32.08 21.14 12.05
CA PRO A 267 -31.18 19.99 11.77
C PRO A 267 -31.73 18.71 12.36
N ILE A 268 -31.71 17.60 11.62
CA ILE A 268 -32.16 16.31 12.13
C ILE A 268 -31.21 15.77 13.22
N ALA A 269 -29.95 16.19 13.20
CA ALA A 269 -28.97 15.99 14.27
C ALA A 269 -27.79 16.94 14.12
N ILE A 270 -27.24 17.32 15.26
CA ILE A 270 -25.95 18.00 15.41
C ILE A 270 -25.14 17.25 16.47
N VAL A 271 -23.82 17.40 16.46
CA VAL A 271 -22.95 16.84 17.50
C VAL A 271 -23.12 17.66 18.78
N GLU A 272 -23.56 17.05 19.87
CA GLU A 272 -23.81 17.67 21.17
C GLU A 272 -22.95 17.06 22.27
N ASP A 273 -23.06 17.61 23.48
CA ASP A 273 -22.43 17.00 24.64
C ASP A 273 -23.05 15.62 24.88
N ASN A 274 -22.22 14.67 25.35
CA ASN A 274 -22.56 13.28 25.61
C ASN A 274 -22.70 12.39 24.35
N ASP A 275 -22.43 12.91 23.16
CA ASP A 275 -22.44 12.13 21.95
C ASP A 275 -21.11 11.36 21.73
N GLY A 276 -21.19 10.26 21.03
CA GLY A 276 -20.03 9.52 20.53
C GLY A 276 -19.77 9.85 19.07
N VAL A 277 -18.52 10.10 18.72
CA VAL A 277 -18.10 10.42 17.36
C VAL A 277 -17.06 9.41 16.89
N ILE A 278 -17.21 8.87 15.70
CA ILE A 278 -16.18 8.06 15.03
C ILE A 278 -15.84 8.69 13.68
N PHE A 279 -14.57 9.05 13.47
CA PHE A 279 -14.09 9.42 12.16
C PHE A 279 -13.52 8.16 11.48
N PHE A 280 -14.18 7.67 10.44
CA PHE A 280 -13.87 6.35 9.88
C PHE A 280 -12.83 6.33 8.74
N ASN A 281 -12.19 7.44 8.42
CA ASN A 281 -11.04 7.46 7.52
C ASN A 281 -9.87 6.70 8.16
N PHE A 282 -9.24 5.81 7.38
CA PHE A 282 -8.04 5.08 7.85
C PHE A 282 -6.73 5.79 7.47
N ARG A 283 -6.74 6.73 6.52
CA ARG A 283 -5.57 7.57 6.20
C ARG A 283 -5.63 8.87 7.00
N GLY A 284 -4.55 9.14 7.77
CA GLY A 284 -4.54 10.16 8.82
C GLY A 284 -4.15 11.58 8.39
N ASP A 285 -3.67 11.83 7.16
CA ASP A 285 -3.12 13.14 6.77
C ASP A 285 -4.19 14.26 6.72
N ARG A 286 -5.41 13.94 6.30
CA ARG A 286 -6.50 14.92 6.12
C ARG A 286 -7.49 15.03 7.28
N PRO A 287 -7.79 14.00 8.09
CA PRO A 287 -8.72 14.15 9.20
C PRO A 287 -8.19 14.93 10.39
N ARG A 288 -6.89 15.27 10.42
CA ARG A 288 -6.23 15.91 11.58
C ARG A 288 -6.86 17.22 12.01
N GLU A 289 -7.11 18.13 11.07
CA GLU A 289 -7.54 19.50 11.37
C GLU A 289 -8.94 19.52 11.97
N ILE A 290 -9.89 18.84 11.34
CA ILE A 290 -11.27 18.77 11.85
C ILE A 290 -11.33 17.98 13.17
N THR A 291 -10.52 16.92 13.34
CA THR A 291 -10.41 16.19 14.60
C THR A 291 -9.91 17.10 15.72
N ARG A 292 -8.85 17.88 15.48
CA ARG A 292 -8.36 18.88 16.44
C ARG A 292 -9.43 19.89 16.83
N ALA A 293 -10.23 20.35 15.88
CA ALA A 293 -11.33 21.25 16.15
C ALA A 293 -12.36 20.64 17.12
N PHE A 294 -12.58 19.33 17.09
CA PHE A 294 -13.50 18.66 18.02
C PHE A 294 -12.90 18.30 19.38
N VAL A 295 -11.59 17.96 19.45
CA VAL A 295 -11.03 17.34 20.66
C VAL A 295 -9.88 18.11 21.32
N GLN A 296 -9.22 19.04 20.63
CA GLN A 296 -8.04 19.71 21.17
C GLN A 296 -8.43 20.78 22.19
N PRO A 297 -8.04 20.70 23.48
CA PRO A 297 -8.48 21.67 24.49
C PRO A 297 -7.99 23.10 24.23
N ASP A 298 -6.74 23.24 23.78
CA ASP A 298 -6.07 24.52 23.53
C ASP A 298 -6.14 24.99 22.07
N PHE A 299 -7.13 24.51 21.31
CA PHE A 299 -7.37 24.90 19.93
C PHE A 299 -7.69 26.38 19.80
N LYS A 300 -7.01 27.09 18.88
CA LYS A 300 -7.08 28.55 18.74
C LYS A 300 -7.32 29.03 17.31
N GLU A 301 -7.43 28.10 16.35
CA GLU A 301 -7.43 28.45 14.92
C GLU A 301 -8.73 29.15 14.47
N PHE A 302 -9.84 28.86 15.16
CA PHE A 302 -11.10 29.60 15.05
C PHE A 302 -11.91 29.49 16.34
N ASN A 303 -12.92 30.37 16.51
CA ASN A 303 -13.76 30.37 17.70
C ASN A 303 -14.79 29.25 17.65
N ARG A 304 -14.65 28.23 18.52
CA ARG A 304 -15.56 27.10 18.65
C ARG A 304 -16.77 27.35 19.54
N ALA A 305 -16.87 28.52 20.16
CA ALA A 305 -17.78 28.81 21.26
C ALA A 305 -17.53 27.93 22.50
N THR A 306 -17.70 26.61 22.42
CA THR A 306 -17.42 25.65 23.50
C THR A 306 -16.79 24.38 22.94
N LEU A 307 -15.92 23.73 23.74
CA LEU A 307 -15.46 22.37 23.45
C LEU A 307 -16.55 21.38 23.86
N PRO A 308 -17.08 20.54 22.96
CA PRO A 308 -18.10 19.58 23.34
C PRO A 308 -17.53 18.46 24.20
N THR A 309 -18.29 17.99 25.17
CA THR A 309 -17.96 16.82 25.99
C THR A 309 -18.42 15.57 25.28
N ILE A 310 -17.60 15.05 24.37
CA ILE A 310 -17.90 13.89 23.51
C ILE A 310 -16.88 12.77 23.71
N TYR A 311 -17.25 11.54 23.35
CA TYR A 311 -16.30 10.45 23.19
C TYR A 311 -15.94 10.33 21.73
N TYR A 312 -14.75 10.83 21.35
CA TYR A 312 -14.31 10.86 19.96
C TYR A 312 -13.30 9.73 19.69
N VAL A 313 -13.53 8.93 18.66
CA VAL A 313 -12.63 7.83 18.26
C VAL A 313 -12.12 8.08 16.84
N CYS A 314 -10.79 8.09 16.70
CA CYS A 314 -10.14 8.03 15.40
C CYS A 314 -10.05 6.58 14.92
N MET A 315 -10.38 6.31 13.66
CA MET A 315 -10.25 4.95 13.10
C MET A 315 -8.81 4.43 13.21
N THR A 316 -7.85 5.28 12.83
CA THR A 316 -6.41 5.02 12.94
C THR A 316 -5.72 6.18 13.65
N GLU A 317 -4.43 6.05 13.94
CA GLU A 317 -3.64 7.16 14.50
C GLU A 317 -3.42 8.24 13.44
N TYR A 318 -4.11 9.38 13.58
CA TYR A 318 -3.96 10.52 12.68
C TYR A 318 -2.72 11.36 13.00
N ASP A 319 -2.47 11.56 14.28
CA ASP A 319 -1.31 12.28 14.81
C ASP A 319 -1.17 11.95 16.30
N ALA A 320 0.05 11.66 16.75
CA ALA A 320 0.33 11.29 18.15
C ALA A 320 0.00 12.40 19.17
N THR A 321 -0.15 13.65 18.72
CA THR A 321 -0.50 14.80 19.59
C THR A 321 -2.00 15.05 19.70
N ILE A 322 -2.84 14.32 18.97
CA ILE A 322 -4.30 14.42 19.07
C ILE A 322 -4.78 13.64 20.29
N PRO A 323 -5.46 14.29 21.27
CA PRO A 323 -5.91 13.65 22.50
C PRO A 323 -7.24 12.90 22.29
N ALA A 324 -7.25 11.92 21.38
CA ALA A 324 -8.42 11.08 21.10
C ALA A 324 -8.04 9.61 21.05
N PRO A 325 -8.88 8.71 21.56
CA PRO A 325 -8.75 7.27 21.39
C PRO A 325 -8.61 6.84 19.92
N VAL A 326 -7.84 5.78 19.68
CA VAL A 326 -7.58 5.22 18.36
C VAL A 326 -8.07 3.78 18.31
N ALA A 327 -9.02 3.48 17.43
CA ALA A 327 -9.59 2.14 17.29
C ALA A 327 -8.57 1.11 16.77
N PHE A 328 -7.82 1.49 15.74
CA PHE A 328 -6.79 0.64 15.13
C PHE A 328 -5.45 1.37 15.12
N PRO A 329 -4.70 1.33 16.23
CA PRO A 329 -3.37 1.94 16.29
C PRO A 329 -2.44 1.31 15.27
N LYS A 330 -1.40 2.06 14.88
CA LYS A 330 -0.35 1.53 14.01
C LYS A 330 0.20 0.24 14.59
N PRO A 331 0.35 -0.81 13.77
CA PRO A 331 1.02 -2.03 14.22
C PRO A 331 2.40 -1.71 14.82
N SER A 332 2.81 -2.45 15.81
CA SER A 332 4.19 -2.42 16.28
C SER A 332 5.12 -2.77 15.11
N LYS A 333 6.34 -2.23 15.15
CA LYS A 333 7.38 -2.56 14.16
C LYS A 333 7.51 -4.07 13.99
N MET A 334 7.59 -4.52 12.75
CA MET A 334 7.71 -5.94 12.44
C MET A 334 9.04 -6.47 12.93
N GLN A 335 8.97 -7.59 13.65
CA GLN A 335 10.16 -8.30 14.12
C GLN A 335 10.68 -9.23 13.03
N ASN A 336 12.00 -9.47 13.06
CA ASN A 336 12.67 -10.43 12.18
C ASN A 336 12.41 -10.19 10.68
N ILE A 337 12.33 -8.91 10.25
CA ILE A 337 12.41 -8.55 8.84
C ILE A 337 13.84 -8.82 8.33
N LEU A 338 14.03 -8.98 7.03
CA LEU A 338 15.31 -9.38 6.43
C LEU A 338 16.50 -8.57 6.95
N GLY A 339 16.43 -7.23 6.89
CA GLY A 339 17.53 -6.36 7.31
C GLY A 339 17.89 -6.54 8.78
N ALA A 340 16.90 -6.63 9.67
CA ALA A 340 17.10 -6.87 11.10
C ALA A 340 17.61 -8.29 11.37
N TYR A 341 17.10 -9.27 10.65
CA TYR A 341 17.49 -10.67 10.81
C TYR A 341 18.93 -10.90 10.36
N TRP A 342 19.32 -10.40 9.19
CA TRP A 342 20.72 -10.45 8.74
C TRP A 342 21.68 -9.78 9.73
N ALA A 343 21.28 -8.61 10.26
CA ALA A 343 22.07 -7.93 11.29
C ALA A 343 22.22 -8.76 12.58
N SER A 344 21.16 -9.48 13.00
CA SER A 344 21.19 -10.36 14.17
C SER A 344 22.10 -11.57 13.99
N MET A 345 22.25 -12.05 12.74
CA MET A 345 23.17 -13.13 12.35
C MET A 345 24.61 -12.63 12.14
N GLY A 346 24.87 -11.33 12.32
CA GLY A 346 26.20 -10.74 12.14
C GLY A 346 26.59 -10.47 10.69
N LEU A 347 25.65 -10.64 9.74
CA LEU A 347 25.90 -10.44 8.31
C LEU A 347 26.00 -8.96 7.96
N LYS A 348 26.82 -8.65 6.98
CA LYS A 348 26.99 -7.31 6.42
C LYS A 348 26.19 -7.18 5.14
N GLN A 349 25.45 -6.11 5.05
CA GLN A 349 24.54 -5.86 3.93
C GLN A 349 24.76 -4.48 3.33
N PHE A 350 24.63 -4.38 2.02
CA PHE A 350 24.74 -3.15 1.27
C PHE A 350 23.45 -2.86 0.51
N ARG A 351 22.99 -1.60 0.50
CA ARG A 351 21.80 -1.14 -0.19
C ARG A 351 22.15 -0.03 -1.17
N CYS A 352 21.71 -0.16 -2.42
CA CYS A 352 21.94 0.83 -3.45
C CYS A 352 20.72 1.03 -4.34
N ALA A 353 20.41 2.27 -4.63
CA ALA A 353 19.48 2.68 -5.67
C ALA A 353 19.76 4.14 -6.03
N GLU A 354 19.19 4.59 -7.14
CA GLU A 354 19.15 6.01 -7.42
C GLU A 354 18.06 6.73 -6.60
N THR A 355 18.08 8.08 -6.57
CA THR A 355 17.26 8.92 -5.68
C THR A 355 15.79 8.52 -5.66
N GLU A 356 15.19 8.24 -6.82
CA GLU A 356 13.76 7.88 -6.96
C GLU A 356 13.38 6.61 -6.18
N LYS A 357 14.30 5.67 -6.05
CA LYS A 357 14.05 4.35 -5.44
C LYS A 357 14.90 4.06 -4.19
N TYR A 358 15.68 5.03 -3.72
CA TYR A 358 16.52 4.85 -2.52
C TYR A 358 15.70 4.54 -1.26
N ALA A 359 14.59 5.25 -1.05
CA ALA A 359 13.70 4.99 0.08
C ALA A 359 13.09 3.57 0.05
N HIS A 360 12.90 3.01 -1.15
CA HIS A 360 12.30 1.68 -1.32
C HIS A 360 13.23 0.57 -0.83
N VAL A 361 14.51 0.61 -1.18
CA VAL A 361 15.50 -0.38 -0.70
C VAL A 361 15.98 -0.13 0.74
N THR A 362 15.61 0.98 1.36
CA THR A 362 16.02 1.35 2.73
C THR A 362 14.83 1.45 3.67
N PHE A 363 14.09 2.55 3.64
CA PHE A 363 13.01 2.87 4.58
C PHE A 363 11.85 1.87 4.52
N PHE A 364 11.29 1.63 3.31
CA PHE A 364 10.16 0.71 3.15
C PHE A 364 10.57 -0.74 3.33
N PHE A 365 11.72 -1.14 2.80
CA PHE A 365 12.27 -2.49 2.99
C PHE A 365 12.53 -2.79 4.48
N ASN A 366 12.86 -1.77 5.26
CA ASN A 366 13.13 -1.87 6.70
C ASN A 366 11.90 -1.49 7.56
N ASP A 367 10.69 -1.70 7.07
CA ASP A 367 9.43 -1.43 7.79
C ASP A 367 9.39 -0.01 8.37
N TYR A 368 9.54 0.98 7.52
CA TYR A 368 9.56 2.41 7.90
C TYR A 368 10.62 2.76 8.95
N THR A 369 11.75 2.01 8.95
CA THR A 369 12.88 2.28 9.87
C THR A 369 13.96 3.04 9.13
N GLU A 370 14.14 4.33 9.50
CA GLU A 370 15.13 5.21 8.87
C GLU A 370 16.57 4.82 9.21
N LYS A 371 16.81 4.49 10.48
CA LYS A 371 18.15 4.14 10.96
C LYS A 371 18.61 2.81 10.37
N PRO A 372 19.80 2.74 9.74
CA PRO A 372 20.39 1.50 9.27
C PRO A 372 20.56 0.47 10.40
N PHE A 373 20.35 -0.80 10.09
CA PHE A 373 20.66 -1.89 11.01
C PHE A 373 22.18 -2.06 11.17
N LYS A 374 22.60 -2.74 12.21
CA LYS A 374 24.02 -3.04 12.41
C LYS A 374 24.58 -3.83 11.22
N GLY A 375 25.65 -3.35 10.60
CA GLY A 375 26.25 -3.98 9.41
C GLY A 375 25.55 -3.62 8.09
N GLU A 376 24.59 -2.72 8.11
CA GLU A 376 23.94 -2.19 6.91
C GLU A 376 24.58 -0.87 6.48
N ASP A 377 25.21 -0.89 5.32
CA ASP A 377 25.72 0.28 4.63
C ASP A 377 24.78 0.64 3.47
N ARG A 378 24.68 1.93 3.16
CA ARG A 378 23.77 2.47 2.15
C ARG A 378 24.49 3.46 1.24
N GLN A 379 24.15 3.44 -0.04
CA GLN A 379 24.60 4.46 -0.97
C GLN A 379 23.47 4.87 -1.89
N ILE A 380 23.23 6.18 -1.95
CA ILE A 380 22.32 6.81 -2.90
C ILE A 380 23.12 7.29 -4.10
N VAL A 381 22.61 7.03 -5.30
CA VAL A 381 23.11 7.60 -6.55
C VAL A 381 22.13 8.68 -7.01
N PRO A 382 22.55 9.92 -7.27
CA PRO A 382 21.64 10.96 -7.71
C PRO A 382 20.94 10.60 -9.02
N SER A 383 19.61 10.68 -9.08
CA SER A 383 18.86 10.59 -10.33
C SER A 383 19.13 11.81 -11.22
N PRO A 384 19.04 11.68 -12.56
CA PRO A 384 19.22 12.81 -13.47
C PRO A 384 18.22 13.93 -13.20
N ARG A 385 18.69 15.18 -13.12
CA ARG A 385 17.84 16.36 -12.95
C ARG A 385 17.23 16.83 -14.27
N ILE A 386 16.31 16.06 -14.80
CA ILE A 386 15.59 16.32 -16.05
C ILE A 386 14.09 16.38 -15.80
N ARG A 387 13.35 16.90 -16.78
CA ARG A 387 11.89 17.08 -16.63
C ARG A 387 11.15 15.76 -16.61
N THR A 388 11.50 14.84 -17.50
CA THR A 388 10.87 13.52 -17.67
C THR A 388 11.94 12.51 -18.09
N TYR A 389 11.85 11.27 -17.64
CA TYR A 389 12.92 10.28 -17.81
C TYR A 389 12.97 9.63 -19.21
N ASP A 390 12.01 9.89 -20.08
CA ASP A 390 12.11 9.56 -21.51
C ASP A 390 13.25 10.30 -22.22
N LEU A 391 13.71 11.43 -21.69
CA LEU A 391 14.84 12.20 -22.20
C LEU A 391 16.20 11.56 -21.91
N LYS A 392 16.29 10.70 -20.89
CA LYS A 392 17.46 9.92 -20.49
C LYS A 392 17.00 8.58 -19.91
N PRO A 393 16.58 7.60 -20.74
CA PRO A 393 15.99 6.34 -20.27
C PRO A 393 16.92 5.46 -19.43
N GLU A 394 18.24 5.55 -19.65
CA GLU A 394 19.24 4.89 -18.82
C GLU A 394 19.33 5.45 -17.41
N MET A 395 18.76 6.64 -17.16
CA MET A 395 18.76 7.33 -15.87
C MET A 395 20.16 7.32 -15.23
N SER A 396 20.31 6.71 -14.06
CA SER A 396 21.59 6.49 -13.37
C SER A 396 21.93 5.00 -13.20
N ALA A 397 21.40 4.12 -14.07
CA ALA A 397 21.60 2.67 -13.94
C ALA A 397 23.08 2.26 -14.01
N TYR A 398 23.86 2.91 -14.88
CA TYR A 398 25.30 2.61 -15.02
C TYR A 398 26.07 3.02 -13.77
N GLU A 399 25.80 4.21 -13.22
CA GLU A 399 26.43 4.70 -12.00
C GLU A 399 26.04 3.83 -10.77
N VAL A 400 24.79 3.35 -10.70
CA VAL A 400 24.35 2.37 -9.70
C VAL A 400 25.15 1.08 -9.85
N THR A 401 25.33 0.61 -11.07
CA THR A 401 26.11 -0.61 -11.37
C THR A 401 27.56 -0.47 -10.94
N ASP A 402 28.21 0.64 -11.26
CA ASP A 402 29.61 0.89 -10.87
C ASP A 402 29.78 0.85 -9.35
N VAL A 403 28.86 1.48 -8.62
CA VAL A 403 28.84 1.43 -7.16
C VAL A 403 28.66 0.00 -6.63
N VAL A 404 27.74 -0.78 -7.21
CA VAL A 404 27.51 -2.17 -6.80
C VAL A 404 28.74 -3.04 -7.06
N LEU A 405 29.38 -2.90 -8.23
CA LEU A 405 30.61 -3.62 -8.59
C LEU A 405 31.75 -3.28 -7.61
N GLU A 406 31.97 -2.00 -7.29
CA GLU A 406 32.95 -1.57 -6.28
C GLU A 406 32.70 -2.24 -4.92
N ARG A 407 31.43 -2.37 -4.52
CA ARG A 407 31.08 -3.00 -3.23
C ARG A 407 31.23 -4.51 -3.25
N LEU A 408 30.95 -5.17 -4.36
CA LEU A 408 31.22 -6.59 -4.55
C LEU A 408 32.75 -6.87 -4.50
N ASP A 409 33.56 -6.00 -5.14
CA ASP A 409 35.02 -6.12 -5.14
C ASP A 409 35.65 -5.93 -3.76
N SER A 410 34.97 -5.25 -2.86
CA SER A 410 35.47 -4.99 -1.50
C SER A 410 35.52 -6.23 -0.60
N ASP A 411 34.93 -7.34 -0.99
CA ASP A 411 34.78 -8.58 -0.19
C ASP A 411 34.21 -8.34 1.22
N LYS A 412 33.47 -7.24 1.38
CA LYS A 412 32.97 -6.80 2.69
C LYS A 412 31.55 -7.31 2.98
N TYR A 413 30.74 -7.50 1.96
CA TYR A 413 29.30 -7.69 2.12
C TYR A 413 28.86 -9.11 1.80
N ASP A 414 28.06 -9.68 2.70
CA ASP A 414 27.40 -10.98 2.51
C ASP A 414 26.16 -10.85 1.61
N VAL A 415 25.48 -9.68 1.67
CA VAL A 415 24.26 -9.41 0.91
C VAL A 415 24.33 -8.02 0.27
N VAL A 416 23.94 -7.96 -1.01
CA VAL A 416 23.75 -6.71 -1.74
C VAL A 416 22.31 -6.63 -2.22
N VAL A 417 21.63 -5.51 -1.95
CA VAL A 417 20.30 -5.22 -2.48
C VAL A 417 20.38 -4.00 -3.35
N VAL A 418 19.98 -4.14 -4.60
CA VAL A 418 19.99 -3.06 -5.59
C VAL A 418 18.63 -2.95 -6.26
N ASN A 419 18.20 -1.72 -6.53
CA ASN A 419 17.00 -1.43 -7.32
C ASN A 419 17.39 -0.58 -8.53
N PHE A 420 16.90 -1.00 -9.70
CA PHE A 420 16.94 -0.25 -10.95
C PHE A 420 15.59 0.39 -11.20
N ALA A 421 15.55 1.71 -11.10
CA ALA A 421 14.32 2.50 -11.18
C ALA A 421 13.73 2.62 -12.59
N ASN A 422 14.53 2.34 -13.61
CA ASN A 422 14.26 2.68 -14.99
C ASN A 422 12.94 2.12 -15.54
N PRO A 423 12.60 0.83 -15.39
CA PRO A 423 11.39 0.27 -15.99
C PRO A 423 10.13 0.97 -15.48
N ASP A 424 10.09 1.31 -14.19
CA ASP A 424 8.96 2.01 -13.60
C ASP A 424 8.94 3.50 -13.99
N MET A 425 10.04 4.21 -13.74
CA MET A 425 10.08 5.67 -13.92
C MET A 425 9.94 6.09 -15.38
N VAL A 426 10.53 5.33 -16.31
CA VAL A 426 10.37 5.57 -17.75
C VAL A 426 9.01 5.05 -18.24
N GLY A 427 8.52 3.94 -17.68
CA GLY A 427 7.17 3.41 -17.94
C GLY A 427 6.08 4.44 -17.69
N HIS A 428 6.18 5.19 -16.60
CA HIS A 428 5.26 6.30 -16.27
C HIS A 428 5.19 7.41 -17.32
N THR A 429 6.16 7.52 -18.22
CA THR A 429 6.11 8.50 -19.32
C THR A 429 5.15 8.10 -20.45
N GLY A 430 4.80 6.82 -20.56
CA GLY A 430 3.98 6.28 -21.64
C GLY A 430 4.67 6.23 -23.00
N ILE A 431 6.00 6.43 -23.06
CA ILE A 431 6.78 6.50 -24.32
C ILE A 431 7.49 5.16 -24.54
N LEU A 432 6.92 4.30 -25.37
CA LEU A 432 7.41 2.95 -25.64
C LEU A 432 8.89 2.91 -26.08
N SER A 433 9.32 3.82 -26.97
CA SER A 433 10.71 3.84 -27.46
C SER A 433 11.72 4.18 -26.37
N ALA A 434 11.32 4.96 -25.36
CA ALA A 434 12.15 5.24 -24.20
C ALA A 434 12.16 4.05 -23.23
N ALA A 435 11.01 3.43 -23.00
CA ALA A 435 10.90 2.24 -22.15
C ALA A 435 11.71 1.05 -22.68
N ILE A 436 11.79 0.86 -24.01
CA ILE A 436 12.67 -0.12 -24.65
C ILE A 436 14.14 0.15 -24.29
N LYS A 437 14.61 1.39 -24.45
CA LYS A 437 15.99 1.75 -24.09
C LYS A 437 16.28 1.60 -22.59
N ALA A 438 15.28 1.87 -21.75
CA ALA A 438 15.40 1.64 -20.32
C ALA A 438 15.58 0.15 -19.99
N ALA A 439 14.85 -0.74 -20.68
CA ALA A 439 14.99 -2.18 -20.54
C ALA A 439 16.39 -2.65 -20.95
N GLU A 440 16.88 -2.20 -22.13
CA GLU A 440 18.21 -2.55 -22.65
C GLU A 440 19.33 -2.11 -21.70
N ALA A 441 19.25 -0.89 -21.15
CA ALA A 441 20.23 -0.39 -20.18
C ALA A 441 20.23 -1.21 -18.87
N VAL A 442 19.05 -1.57 -18.36
CA VAL A 442 18.94 -2.40 -17.14
C VAL A 442 19.45 -3.81 -17.41
N ASP A 443 19.15 -4.40 -18.56
CA ASP A 443 19.64 -5.73 -18.94
C ASP A 443 21.16 -5.80 -18.96
N GLU A 444 21.82 -4.82 -19.59
CA GLU A 444 23.29 -4.68 -19.61
C GLU A 444 23.85 -4.54 -18.18
N CYS A 445 23.24 -3.70 -17.35
CA CYS A 445 23.66 -3.48 -15.97
C CYS A 445 23.53 -4.74 -15.11
N VAL A 446 22.42 -5.45 -15.24
CA VAL A 446 22.18 -6.73 -14.57
C VAL A 446 23.23 -7.75 -14.99
N GLY A 447 23.52 -7.86 -16.30
CA GLY A 447 24.55 -8.75 -16.81
C GLY A 447 25.91 -8.54 -16.15
N LYS A 448 26.38 -7.27 -16.10
CA LYS A 448 27.65 -6.91 -15.45
C LYS A 448 27.71 -7.31 -13.97
N ILE A 449 26.61 -7.11 -13.23
CA ILE A 449 26.54 -7.50 -11.82
C ILE A 449 26.57 -9.02 -11.68
N LEU A 450 25.85 -9.75 -12.53
CA LEU A 450 25.79 -11.21 -12.48
C LEU A 450 27.12 -11.86 -12.83
N ASP A 451 27.83 -11.33 -13.82
CA ASP A 451 29.18 -11.79 -14.18
C ASP A 451 30.10 -11.65 -12.95
N ARG A 452 30.07 -10.50 -12.28
CA ARG A 452 30.90 -10.30 -11.08
C ARG A 452 30.48 -11.19 -9.92
N VAL A 453 29.18 -11.37 -9.69
CA VAL A 453 28.66 -12.30 -8.66
C VAL A 453 29.12 -13.73 -8.96
N ALA A 454 29.10 -14.16 -10.22
CA ALA A 454 29.58 -15.48 -10.63
C ALA A 454 31.09 -15.65 -10.41
N ASP A 455 31.91 -14.65 -10.76
CA ASP A 455 33.35 -14.65 -10.53
C ASP A 455 33.71 -14.83 -9.04
N LEU A 456 32.90 -14.21 -8.17
CA LEU A 456 33.04 -14.37 -6.71
C LEU A 456 32.45 -15.69 -6.20
N GLY A 457 31.87 -16.52 -7.08
CA GLY A 457 31.17 -17.76 -6.73
C GLY A 457 29.91 -17.50 -5.89
N GLY A 458 29.31 -16.34 -6.03
CA GLY A 458 28.09 -15.91 -5.39
C GLY A 458 26.83 -16.41 -6.08
N ALA A 459 25.69 -15.83 -5.69
CA ALA A 459 24.38 -16.09 -6.26
C ALA A 459 23.56 -14.81 -6.32
N ALA A 460 22.50 -14.80 -7.13
CA ALA A 460 21.56 -13.68 -7.18
C ALA A 460 20.12 -14.16 -7.29
N LEU A 461 19.20 -13.35 -6.77
CA LEU A 461 17.78 -13.44 -7.02
C LEU A 461 17.34 -12.16 -7.74
N ILE A 462 16.82 -12.30 -8.94
CA ILE A 462 16.39 -11.18 -9.79
C ILE A 462 14.88 -11.20 -9.84
N THR A 463 14.23 -10.06 -9.55
CA THR A 463 12.78 -9.93 -9.60
C THR A 463 12.37 -8.49 -9.87
N ALA A 464 11.08 -8.21 -9.79
CA ALA A 464 10.50 -6.88 -9.72
C ALA A 464 9.53 -6.80 -8.53
N ASP A 465 9.11 -5.62 -8.21
CA ASP A 465 8.20 -5.35 -7.08
C ASP A 465 6.74 -5.11 -7.52
N HIS A 466 6.54 -4.75 -8.78
CA HIS A 466 5.26 -4.65 -9.49
C HIS A 466 5.49 -4.58 -11.01
N GLY A 467 4.41 -4.57 -11.79
CA GLY A 467 4.46 -4.34 -13.22
C GLY A 467 4.16 -2.87 -13.60
N ASN A 468 4.68 -2.44 -14.74
CA ASN A 468 4.44 -1.12 -15.34
C ASN A 468 4.64 -1.18 -16.86
N PHE A 469 5.88 -1.28 -17.33
CA PHE A 469 6.27 -1.05 -18.73
C PHE A 469 6.02 -2.22 -19.69
N GLU A 470 5.56 -3.35 -19.20
CA GLU A 470 5.06 -4.46 -20.03
C GLU A 470 3.73 -4.11 -20.72
N LYS A 471 3.13 -2.96 -20.34
CA LYS A 471 1.92 -2.42 -20.95
C LYS A 471 2.04 -0.93 -21.15
N MET A 472 2.46 -0.48 -22.34
CA MET A 472 2.69 0.93 -22.65
C MET A 472 1.50 1.63 -23.33
N ILE A 473 0.44 0.89 -23.68
CA ILE A 473 -0.76 1.41 -24.36
C ILE A 473 -2.02 0.86 -23.67
N ASP A 474 -3.05 1.71 -23.55
CA ASP A 474 -4.33 1.35 -22.95
C ASP A 474 -5.45 1.33 -24.01
N GLY A 475 -5.76 0.15 -24.52
CA GLY A 475 -6.92 -0.15 -25.39
C GLY A 475 -6.87 0.42 -26.83
N SER A 476 -6.19 1.53 -27.08
CA SER A 476 -6.01 2.09 -28.43
C SER A 476 -4.60 2.64 -28.62
N PRO A 477 -4.06 2.61 -29.88
CA PRO A 477 -2.67 3.00 -30.16
C PRO A 477 -2.28 4.43 -29.76
N ASN A 478 -3.27 5.31 -29.53
CA ASN A 478 -3.04 6.72 -29.21
C ASN A 478 -3.26 7.05 -27.73
N LYS A 479 -3.50 6.05 -26.88
CA LYS A 479 -3.72 6.24 -25.44
C LYS A 479 -2.58 5.60 -24.64
N PRO A 480 -1.54 6.36 -24.27
CA PRO A 480 -0.46 5.85 -23.43
C PRO A 480 -1.00 5.28 -22.11
N HIS A 481 -0.45 4.15 -21.70
CA HIS A 481 -0.62 3.63 -20.33
C HIS A 481 0.54 4.14 -19.49
N THR A 482 0.25 4.78 -18.38
CA THR A 482 1.24 5.41 -17.50
C THR A 482 1.11 4.98 -16.04
N ALA A 483 0.24 4.00 -15.76
CA ALA A 483 -0.01 3.47 -14.43
C ALA A 483 0.67 2.10 -14.26
N HIS A 484 0.76 1.63 -13.02
CA HIS A 484 1.16 0.25 -12.77
C HIS A 484 0.14 -0.75 -13.31
N THR A 485 0.52 -2.00 -13.39
CA THR A 485 -0.37 -3.10 -13.80
C THR A 485 -0.69 -4.02 -12.62
N ILE A 486 -1.69 -4.88 -12.82
CA ILE A 486 -2.03 -5.94 -11.87
C ILE A 486 -1.34 -7.28 -12.20
N GLY A 487 -0.44 -7.28 -13.19
CA GLY A 487 0.27 -8.45 -13.68
C GLY A 487 1.27 -9.02 -12.67
N ASP A 488 1.66 -10.26 -12.93
CA ASP A 488 2.75 -10.90 -12.21
C ASP A 488 4.11 -10.37 -12.71
N VAL A 489 5.15 -10.65 -11.95
CA VAL A 489 6.52 -10.32 -12.33
C VAL A 489 7.40 -11.56 -12.40
N PRO A 490 8.46 -11.57 -13.25
CA PRO A 490 9.42 -12.66 -13.25
C PRO A 490 10.26 -12.66 -11.98
N LEU A 491 10.52 -13.86 -11.46
CA LEU A 491 11.55 -14.12 -10.46
C LEU A 491 12.50 -15.17 -11.01
N ILE A 492 13.80 -14.86 -11.03
CA ILE A 492 14.84 -15.70 -11.62
C ILE A 492 15.92 -15.96 -10.55
N MET A 493 16.30 -17.21 -10.40
CA MET A 493 17.34 -17.62 -9.46
C MET A 493 18.64 -17.90 -10.19
N PHE A 494 19.56 -16.95 -10.16
CA PHE A 494 20.92 -17.11 -10.68
C PHE A 494 21.82 -17.75 -9.63
N ASP A 495 21.88 -19.08 -9.68
CA ASP A 495 22.70 -19.87 -8.75
C ASP A 495 23.03 -21.24 -9.37
N GLN A 496 24.32 -21.51 -9.58
CA GLN A 496 24.76 -22.76 -10.19
C GLN A 496 24.37 -24.01 -9.39
N ARG A 497 24.20 -23.87 -8.07
CA ARG A 497 23.79 -24.98 -7.17
C ARG A 497 22.36 -25.42 -7.45
N TYR A 498 21.52 -24.51 -7.97
CA TYR A 498 20.10 -24.72 -8.21
C TYR A 498 19.72 -24.77 -9.70
N LYS A 499 20.67 -24.63 -10.64
CA LYS A 499 20.41 -24.51 -12.09
C LYS A 499 19.41 -25.53 -12.64
N ASN A 500 19.37 -26.74 -12.10
CA ASN A 500 18.46 -27.82 -12.54
C ASN A 500 17.23 -27.99 -11.65
N ARG A 501 16.98 -27.07 -10.70
CA ARG A 501 15.82 -27.13 -9.82
C ARG A 501 14.61 -26.43 -10.46
N LYS A 502 13.43 -26.70 -9.89
CA LYS A 502 12.19 -26.01 -10.30
C LYS A 502 11.72 -25.14 -9.14
N LEU A 503 11.25 -23.95 -9.47
CA LEU A 503 10.58 -23.07 -8.51
C LEU A 503 9.09 -23.38 -8.41
N ARG A 504 8.49 -23.00 -7.31
CA ARG A 504 7.05 -23.03 -7.07
C ARG A 504 6.37 -21.95 -7.94
N LYS A 505 5.17 -22.24 -8.48
CA LYS A 505 4.50 -21.37 -9.45
C LYS A 505 3.50 -20.36 -8.84
N ASP A 506 3.12 -20.56 -7.59
CA ASP A 506 2.12 -19.75 -6.87
C ASP A 506 2.78 -18.79 -5.88
N GLY A 507 3.94 -18.25 -6.26
CA GLY A 507 4.73 -17.36 -5.46
C GLY A 507 4.16 -15.95 -5.38
N ARG A 508 4.61 -15.20 -4.38
CA ARG A 508 4.31 -13.79 -4.17
C ARG A 508 5.51 -13.04 -3.59
N LEU A 509 5.48 -11.73 -3.53
CA LEU A 509 6.61 -10.95 -3.02
C LEU A 509 7.04 -11.33 -1.60
N ALA A 510 6.10 -11.74 -0.76
CA ALA A 510 6.37 -12.25 0.60
C ALA A 510 7.27 -13.49 0.64
N ASP A 511 7.38 -14.23 -0.47
CA ASP A 511 8.16 -15.47 -0.58
C ASP A 511 9.63 -15.21 -0.93
N VAL A 512 9.96 -14.00 -1.40
CA VAL A 512 11.33 -13.60 -1.76
C VAL A 512 12.25 -13.68 -0.56
N GLY A 513 11.85 -13.14 0.59
CA GLY A 513 12.64 -13.19 1.83
C GLY A 513 13.01 -14.60 2.27
N PRO A 514 12.04 -15.51 2.47
CA PRO A 514 12.30 -16.91 2.77
C PRO A 514 13.19 -17.62 1.74
N THR A 515 13.03 -17.30 0.45
CA THR A 515 13.88 -17.87 -0.62
C THR A 515 15.34 -17.43 -0.48
N LEU A 516 15.58 -16.15 -0.21
CA LEU A 516 16.93 -15.63 0.05
C LEU A 516 17.58 -16.32 1.27
N LEU A 517 16.82 -16.51 2.35
CA LEU A 517 17.33 -17.20 3.54
C LEU A 517 17.68 -18.64 3.25
N GLU A 518 16.86 -19.37 2.48
CA GLU A 518 17.17 -20.76 2.09
C GLU A 518 18.41 -20.84 1.19
N MET A 519 18.56 -19.92 0.21
CA MET A 519 19.78 -19.83 -0.61
C MET A 519 21.05 -19.64 0.25
N MET A 520 20.94 -18.88 1.34
CA MET A 520 22.02 -18.66 2.31
C MET A 520 22.20 -19.81 3.31
N GLY A 521 21.30 -20.79 3.35
CA GLY A 521 21.30 -21.84 4.36
C GLY A 521 20.95 -21.34 5.76
N LEU A 522 20.21 -20.24 5.87
CA LEU A 522 19.77 -19.66 7.12
C LEU A 522 18.36 -20.12 7.49
N PRO A 523 18.07 -20.33 8.79
CA PRO A 523 16.73 -20.70 9.21
C PRO A 523 15.74 -19.54 8.99
N GLN A 524 14.52 -19.87 8.60
CA GLN A 524 13.45 -18.90 8.46
C GLN A 524 12.86 -18.55 9.82
N PRO A 525 12.79 -17.25 10.22
CA PRO A 525 12.09 -16.84 11.44
C PRO A 525 10.58 -17.14 11.35
N LYS A 526 9.96 -17.50 12.47
CA LYS A 526 8.53 -17.83 12.55
C LYS A 526 7.61 -16.66 12.13
N GLU A 527 8.07 -15.43 12.27
CA GLU A 527 7.35 -14.22 11.88
C GLU A 527 7.30 -14.02 10.36
N MET A 528 8.23 -14.62 9.61
CA MET A 528 8.16 -14.66 8.15
C MET A 528 7.20 -15.77 7.74
N THR A 529 6.01 -15.39 7.27
CA THR A 529 4.94 -16.33 6.88
C THR A 529 4.96 -16.70 5.40
N GLY A 530 5.80 -16.02 4.61
CA GLY A 530 6.10 -16.41 3.24
C GLY A 530 6.74 -17.80 3.20
N LYS A 531 6.78 -18.40 2.03
CA LYS A 531 7.34 -19.74 1.83
C LYS A 531 8.39 -19.68 0.75
N SER A 532 9.54 -20.29 0.97
CA SER A 532 10.56 -20.39 -0.08
C SER A 532 9.97 -20.90 -1.41
N LEU A 533 10.47 -20.35 -2.51
CA LEU A 533 10.09 -20.73 -3.86
C LEU A 533 10.83 -21.96 -4.35
N LEU A 534 11.88 -22.40 -3.65
CA LEU A 534 12.55 -23.67 -3.95
C LEU A 534 11.58 -24.83 -3.70
N LYS A 535 11.51 -25.76 -4.65
CA LYS A 535 10.80 -27.02 -4.46
C LYS A 535 11.68 -28.02 -3.71
N GLU A 536 11.03 -28.69 -2.75
CA GLU A 536 11.62 -29.85 -2.07
C GLU A 536 12.00 -30.98 -3.05
#